data_50313146db16950464dc577f876b348b
#
_entry.id   50313146db16950464dc577f876b348b
#
_cell.length_a   1.000
_cell.length_b   1.000
_cell.length_c   1.000
_cell.angle_alpha   90.00
_cell.angle_beta   90.00
_cell.angle_gamma   90.00
#
_symmetry.space_group_name_H-M   'P 1'
#
loop_
_entity.id
_entity.type
_entity.pdbx_description
1 polymer ?
#
loop_
_entity_poly.entity_id
_entity_poly.type
_entity_poly.pdbx_seq_one_letter_code
_entity_poly.pdbx_strand_id
1 'polypeptide(L)'
;MPWVGLSRPALCAGTLENLTQAPHISSMIKFTPILLALLYGLVMVRVSAWRTAKTLDAQSTELADPALRAVCDRMAASLGLDRIRVHIYEIDPVNGLAAPDGRIFITRGFYNKYSKGEVTAEEMASVIAHELGHVALGHSRRRMIDFSGQNAMRTALAMVLNRFLPGVGMIVANALMTLLAARLSRGDEYEADAYAAALLTKAGIGIGPQKSLFSKLEALTKTNMGAMPAWFLSHPKTTDRIAALEALETRWLNAVPPS
;
A
#
# COMPACT_ATOMS: atom_id res chain seq x y z
N MET A 1 -17.61 -82.41 51.03
CA MET A 1 -17.46 -81.93 49.63
C MET A 1 -17.37 -80.43 49.66
N PRO A 2 -16.23 -79.82 49.31
CA PRO A 2 -16.02 -78.35 49.36
C PRO A 2 -16.40 -77.68 48.04
N TRP A 3 -16.98 -76.50 48.17
CA TRP A 3 -17.36 -75.61 47.09
C TRP A 3 -16.15 -75.03 46.44
N VAL A 4 -16.07 -75.13 45.10
CA VAL A 4 -15.07 -74.51 44.26
C VAL A 4 -15.50 -73.07 43.97
N GLY A 5 -14.70 -72.12 44.40
CA GLY A 5 -14.90 -70.69 44.11
C GLY A 5 -14.56 -70.37 42.69
N LEU A 6 -15.53 -69.80 41.98
CA LEU A 6 -15.35 -69.18 40.64
C LEU A 6 -14.73 -67.78 40.82
N SER A 7 -13.48 -67.63 40.46
CA SER A 7 -12.78 -66.33 40.34
C SER A 7 -13.34 -65.57 39.14
N ARG A 8 -13.83 -64.34 39.38
CA ARG A 8 -14.20 -63.35 38.34
C ARG A 8 -12.98 -62.89 37.64
N PRO A 9 -12.97 -62.72 36.28
CA PRO A 9 -11.88 -62.08 35.62
C PRO A 9 -11.94 -60.58 35.90
N ALA A 10 -10.79 -59.98 36.28
CA ALA A 10 -10.57 -58.56 36.40
C ALA A 10 -10.63 -57.97 35.02
N LEU A 11 -11.68 -57.20 34.73
CA LEU A 11 -11.77 -56.35 33.54
C LEU A 11 -10.66 -55.27 33.61
N CYS A 12 -9.76 -55.30 32.64
CA CYS A 12 -8.72 -54.31 32.43
C CYS A 12 -9.31 -52.90 32.32
N ALA A 13 -9.18 -52.12 33.37
CA ALA A 13 -9.46 -50.69 33.41
C ALA A 13 -8.28 -49.85 32.89
N GLY A 14 -7.43 -50.43 32.00
CA GLY A 14 -6.14 -49.83 31.60
C GLY A 14 -6.10 -49.25 30.20
N THR A 15 -7.20 -49.17 29.43
CA THR A 15 -7.13 -48.87 28.01
C THR A 15 -7.67 -47.48 27.59
N LEU A 16 -8.22 -46.71 28.51
CA LEU A 16 -8.72 -45.35 28.14
C LEU A 16 -7.82 -44.19 28.62
N GLU A 17 -6.86 -44.42 29.50
CA GLU A 17 -5.94 -43.37 29.97
C GLU A 17 -4.76 -43.09 29.04
N ASN A 18 -4.45 -43.97 28.09
CA ASN A 18 -3.30 -43.80 27.19
C ASN A 18 -3.58 -43.00 25.91
N LEU A 19 -4.82 -42.59 25.66
CA LEU A 19 -5.15 -41.77 24.48
C LEU A 19 -4.98 -40.25 24.69
N THR A 20 -4.73 -39.82 25.93
CA THR A 20 -4.54 -38.38 26.25
C THR A 20 -3.07 -37.95 26.38
N GLN A 21 -2.10 -38.85 26.20
CA GLN A 21 -0.65 -38.56 26.32
C GLN A 21 0.08 -38.66 25.00
N ALA A 22 -0.48 -38.12 23.91
CA ALA A 22 0.31 -37.83 22.74
C ALA A 22 0.85 -36.36 22.85
N PRO A 23 2.12 -36.13 23.18
CA PRO A 23 2.69 -34.80 23.40
C PRO A 23 2.59 -33.93 22.15
N HIS A 24 2.45 -34.52 20.96
CA HIS A 24 2.24 -33.82 19.68
C HIS A 24 0.85 -33.18 19.54
N ILE A 25 -0.21 -33.78 20.05
CA ILE A 25 -1.58 -33.26 19.92
C ILE A 25 -1.76 -32.03 20.81
N SER A 26 -1.22 -32.04 22.01
CA SER A 26 -1.28 -30.90 22.94
C SER A 26 -0.53 -29.67 22.44
N SER A 27 0.58 -29.86 21.70
CA SER A 27 1.33 -28.77 21.08
C SER A 27 0.58 -28.18 19.88
N MET A 28 -0.04 -28.98 19.03
CA MET A 28 -0.81 -28.51 17.87
C MET A 28 -2.04 -27.69 18.28
N ILE A 29 -2.74 -28.08 19.35
CA ILE A 29 -3.91 -27.34 19.86
C ILE A 29 -3.54 -25.91 20.29
N LYS A 30 -2.34 -25.69 20.83
CA LYS A 30 -1.87 -24.36 21.24
C LYS A 30 -1.65 -23.41 20.07
N PHE A 31 -1.31 -23.93 18.89
CA PHE A 31 -1.08 -23.11 17.69
C PHE A 31 -2.33 -22.93 16.82
N THR A 32 -3.37 -23.74 17.03
CA THR A 32 -4.62 -23.66 16.27
C THR A 32 -5.26 -22.27 16.26
N PRO A 33 -5.41 -21.54 17.38
CA PRO A 33 -5.99 -20.20 17.36
C PRO A 33 -5.13 -19.19 16.60
N ILE A 34 -3.81 -19.33 16.63
CA ILE A 34 -2.89 -18.47 15.87
C ILE A 34 -3.05 -18.76 14.38
N LEU A 35 -3.11 -20.01 13.97
CA LEU A 35 -3.29 -20.42 12.59
C LEU A 35 -4.65 -19.95 12.04
N LEU A 36 -5.71 -20.09 12.84
CA LEU A 36 -7.04 -19.58 12.46
C LEU A 36 -7.07 -18.06 12.34
N ALA A 37 -6.40 -17.33 13.23
CA ALA A 37 -6.29 -15.87 13.15
C ALA A 37 -5.52 -15.43 11.89
N LEU A 38 -4.44 -16.13 11.55
CA LEU A 38 -3.69 -15.87 10.31
C LEU A 38 -4.53 -16.15 9.06
N LEU A 39 -5.21 -17.30 9.04
CA LEU A 39 -6.10 -17.67 7.93
C LEU A 39 -7.24 -16.65 7.78
N TYR A 40 -7.89 -16.27 8.88
CA TYR A 40 -8.91 -15.22 8.89
C TYR A 40 -8.36 -13.89 8.33
N GLY A 41 -7.18 -13.47 8.78
CA GLY A 41 -6.52 -12.27 8.28
C GLY A 41 -6.28 -12.32 6.76
N LEU A 42 -5.76 -13.45 6.25
CA LEU A 42 -5.56 -13.65 4.82
C LEU A 42 -6.88 -13.61 4.02
N VAL A 43 -7.92 -14.25 4.52
CA VAL A 43 -9.26 -14.23 3.89
C VAL A 43 -9.79 -12.80 3.87
N MET A 44 -9.72 -12.06 4.98
CA MET A 44 -10.20 -10.68 5.06
C MET A 44 -9.45 -9.74 4.12
N VAL A 45 -8.14 -9.90 3.97
CA VAL A 45 -7.33 -9.15 2.98
C VAL A 45 -7.82 -9.43 1.56
N ARG A 46 -8.05 -10.72 1.21
CA ARG A 46 -8.55 -11.09 -0.13
C ARG A 46 -9.96 -10.56 -0.39
N VAL A 47 -10.85 -10.65 0.59
CA VAL A 47 -12.22 -10.12 0.48
C VAL A 47 -12.21 -8.60 0.34
N SER A 48 -11.39 -7.89 1.12
CA SER A 48 -11.23 -6.44 1.03
C SER A 48 -10.72 -6.02 -0.36
N ALA A 49 -9.65 -6.64 -0.85
CA ALA A 49 -9.10 -6.38 -2.18
C ALA A 49 -10.13 -6.62 -3.30
N TRP A 50 -10.88 -7.73 -3.21
CA TRP A 50 -11.94 -8.04 -4.17
C TRP A 50 -13.08 -7.01 -4.15
N ARG A 51 -13.54 -6.59 -2.96
CA ARG A 51 -14.57 -5.54 -2.82
C ARG A 51 -14.11 -4.22 -3.41
N THR A 52 -12.88 -3.81 -3.11
CA THR A 52 -12.29 -2.58 -3.67
C THR A 52 -12.22 -2.65 -5.20
N ALA A 53 -11.71 -3.76 -5.76
CA ALA A 53 -11.67 -3.95 -7.21
C ALA A 53 -13.06 -3.86 -7.83
N LYS A 54 -14.07 -4.54 -7.25
CA LYS A 54 -15.46 -4.49 -7.73
C LYS A 54 -16.05 -3.07 -7.68
N THR A 55 -15.76 -2.29 -6.64
CA THR A 55 -16.21 -0.90 -6.53
C THR A 55 -15.56 -0.04 -7.61
N LEU A 56 -14.25 -0.19 -7.80
CA LEU A 56 -13.52 0.51 -8.86
C LEU A 56 -14.07 0.14 -10.24
N ASP A 57 -14.34 -1.14 -10.51
CA ASP A 57 -14.91 -1.60 -11.79
C ASP A 57 -16.30 -1.00 -12.05
N ALA A 58 -17.13 -0.92 -11.01
CA ALA A 58 -18.50 -0.42 -11.12
C ALA A 58 -18.58 1.12 -11.26
N GLN A 59 -17.57 1.84 -10.77
CA GLN A 59 -17.57 3.30 -10.69
C GLN A 59 -16.46 3.95 -11.51
N SER A 60 -15.90 3.26 -12.50
CA SER A 60 -14.89 3.85 -13.37
C SER A 60 -15.11 3.52 -14.83
N THR A 61 -14.62 4.43 -15.69
CA THR A 61 -14.65 4.30 -17.14
C THR A 61 -13.21 4.33 -17.68
N GLU A 62 -12.92 3.61 -18.75
CA GLU A 62 -11.59 3.65 -19.37
C GLU A 62 -11.31 5.05 -19.93
N LEU A 63 -10.08 5.53 -19.74
CA LEU A 63 -9.63 6.82 -20.25
C LEU A 63 -9.69 6.83 -21.78
N ALA A 64 -10.50 7.76 -22.35
CA ALA A 64 -10.70 7.87 -23.78
C ALA A 64 -10.01 9.10 -24.42
N ASP A 65 -9.50 10.05 -23.61
CA ASP A 65 -8.89 11.28 -24.08
C ASP A 65 -7.63 11.01 -24.94
N PRO A 66 -7.57 11.50 -26.21
CA PRO A 66 -6.47 11.21 -27.10
C PRO A 66 -5.12 11.78 -26.66
N ALA A 67 -5.11 12.99 -26.05
CA ALA A 67 -3.86 13.64 -25.63
C ALA A 67 -3.27 12.91 -24.40
N LEU A 68 -4.10 12.54 -23.44
CA LEU A 68 -3.67 11.72 -22.29
C LEU A 68 -3.24 10.33 -22.73
N ARG A 69 -3.92 9.72 -23.70
CA ARG A 69 -3.50 8.43 -24.27
C ARG A 69 -2.12 8.53 -24.91
N ALA A 70 -1.86 9.57 -25.71
CA ALA A 70 -0.57 9.74 -26.39
C ALA A 70 0.61 9.82 -25.40
N VAL A 71 0.45 10.52 -24.26
CA VAL A 71 1.50 10.56 -23.22
C VAL A 71 1.62 9.21 -22.49
N CYS A 72 0.51 8.51 -22.24
CA CYS A 72 0.53 7.16 -21.68
C CYS A 72 1.23 6.15 -22.60
N ASP A 73 1.02 6.23 -23.91
CA ASP A 73 1.64 5.37 -24.92
C ASP A 73 3.15 5.57 -24.99
N ARG A 74 3.63 6.82 -24.88
CA ARG A 74 5.08 7.11 -24.77
C ARG A 74 5.69 6.48 -23.52
N MET A 75 5.00 6.56 -22.37
CA MET A 75 5.45 5.92 -21.14
C MET A 75 5.42 4.39 -21.25
N ALA A 76 4.36 3.82 -21.84
CA ALA A 76 4.23 2.38 -22.07
C ALA A 76 5.37 1.85 -22.94
N ALA A 77 5.65 2.51 -24.08
CA ALA A 77 6.77 2.18 -24.96
C ALA A 77 8.12 2.19 -24.22
N SER A 78 8.34 3.20 -23.35
CA SER A 78 9.55 3.31 -22.54
C SER A 78 9.71 2.16 -21.52
N LEU A 79 8.61 1.54 -21.10
CA LEU A 79 8.59 0.38 -20.18
C LEU A 79 8.57 -0.96 -20.91
N GLY A 80 8.45 -0.97 -22.24
CA GLY A 80 8.24 -2.20 -23.04
C GLY A 80 6.87 -2.84 -22.80
N LEU A 81 5.87 -2.04 -22.44
CA LEU A 81 4.50 -2.46 -22.22
C LEU A 81 3.64 -2.14 -23.46
N ASP A 82 2.65 -2.98 -23.74
CA ASP A 82 1.68 -2.72 -24.83
C ASP A 82 0.86 -1.46 -24.53
N ARG A 83 0.43 -1.28 -23.29
CA ARG A 83 -0.32 -0.09 -22.83
C ARG A 83 -0.28 0.07 -21.31
N ILE A 84 -0.50 1.30 -20.83
CA ILE A 84 -0.83 1.61 -19.44
C ILE A 84 -2.35 1.72 -19.33
N ARG A 85 -2.97 0.91 -18.47
CA ARG A 85 -4.43 0.90 -18.27
C ARG A 85 -4.82 1.99 -17.29
N VAL A 86 -5.37 3.09 -17.81
CA VAL A 86 -5.84 4.23 -17.01
C VAL A 86 -7.36 4.32 -17.09
N HIS A 87 -8.00 4.55 -15.94
CA HIS A 87 -9.44 4.68 -15.80
C HIS A 87 -9.79 5.98 -15.09
N ILE A 88 -10.95 6.53 -15.39
CA ILE A 88 -11.53 7.66 -14.66
C ILE A 88 -12.46 7.10 -13.59
N TYR A 89 -12.13 7.35 -12.34
CA TYR A 89 -12.96 6.97 -11.18
C TYR A 89 -13.94 8.10 -10.87
N GLU A 90 -15.24 7.81 -10.87
CA GLU A 90 -16.32 8.80 -10.85
C GLU A 90 -16.56 9.38 -9.45
N ILE A 91 -15.55 10.04 -8.89
CA ILE A 91 -15.63 10.79 -7.62
C ILE A 91 -15.02 12.19 -7.78
N ASP A 92 -15.52 13.16 -6.99
CA ASP A 92 -15.14 14.57 -7.07
C ASP A 92 -13.75 14.93 -6.50
N PRO A 93 -13.24 14.30 -5.42
CA PRO A 93 -11.93 14.66 -4.87
C PRO A 93 -10.82 14.57 -5.91
N VAL A 94 -9.87 15.52 -5.90
CA VAL A 94 -8.67 15.49 -6.78
C VAL A 94 -7.70 14.45 -6.24
N ASN A 95 -7.59 13.30 -6.93
CA ASN A 95 -6.70 12.21 -6.53
C ASN A 95 -6.30 11.29 -7.69
N GLY A 96 -5.20 10.55 -7.51
CA GLY A 96 -4.80 9.39 -8.29
C GLY A 96 -4.66 8.19 -7.38
N LEU A 97 -4.82 6.99 -7.91
CA LEU A 97 -4.60 5.76 -7.15
C LEU A 97 -4.24 4.60 -8.09
N ALA A 98 -3.44 3.70 -7.59
CA ALA A 98 -3.07 2.46 -8.27
C ALA A 98 -3.78 1.26 -7.64
N ALA A 99 -4.39 0.40 -8.47
CA ALA A 99 -4.92 -0.87 -8.03
C ALA A 99 -3.82 -1.96 -8.00
N PRO A 100 -3.97 -3.00 -7.17
CA PRO A 100 -3.00 -4.09 -7.08
C PRO A 100 -2.79 -4.87 -8.38
N ASP A 101 -3.72 -4.78 -9.32
CA ASP A 101 -3.66 -5.41 -10.65
C ASP A 101 -2.93 -4.55 -11.70
N GLY A 102 -2.34 -3.43 -11.28
CA GLY A 102 -1.57 -2.52 -12.12
C GLY A 102 -2.40 -1.52 -12.92
N ARG A 103 -3.72 -1.45 -12.71
CA ARG A 103 -4.55 -0.38 -13.27
C ARG A 103 -4.36 0.91 -12.48
N ILE A 104 -4.34 2.02 -13.20
CA ILE A 104 -4.25 3.36 -12.62
C ILE A 104 -5.62 4.04 -12.73
N PHE A 105 -6.02 4.69 -11.68
CA PHE A 105 -7.28 5.42 -11.61
C PHE A 105 -7.01 6.89 -11.32
N ILE A 106 -7.56 7.75 -12.16
CA ILE A 106 -7.59 9.20 -11.97
C ILE A 106 -9.02 9.58 -11.64
N THR A 107 -9.23 10.34 -10.59
CA THR A 107 -10.59 10.74 -10.19
C THR A 107 -11.21 11.71 -11.20
N ARG A 108 -12.54 11.71 -11.28
CA ARG A 108 -13.29 12.65 -12.12
C ARG A 108 -12.95 14.10 -11.77
N GLY A 109 -12.81 14.43 -10.49
CA GLY A 109 -12.42 15.77 -10.06
C GLY A 109 -11.05 16.19 -10.58
N PHE A 110 -10.07 15.26 -10.65
CA PHE A 110 -8.76 15.55 -11.22
C PHE A 110 -8.82 15.68 -12.75
N TYR A 111 -9.54 14.80 -13.43
CA TYR A 111 -9.77 14.89 -14.87
C TYR A 111 -10.47 16.20 -15.25
N ASN A 112 -11.41 16.69 -14.44
CA ASN A 112 -12.06 17.98 -14.66
C ASN A 112 -11.08 19.17 -14.58
N LYS A 113 -10.04 19.09 -13.74
CA LYS A 113 -8.96 20.08 -13.71
C LYS A 113 -8.18 20.10 -15.02
N TYR A 114 -7.88 18.93 -15.55
CA TYR A 114 -7.25 18.78 -16.86
C TYR A 114 -8.16 19.34 -17.98
N SER A 115 -9.44 18.95 -18.03
CA SER A 115 -10.39 19.42 -19.06
C SER A 115 -10.60 20.92 -19.06
N LYS A 116 -10.40 21.60 -17.91
CA LYS A 116 -10.44 23.06 -17.78
C LYS A 116 -9.13 23.75 -18.13
N GLY A 117 -8.08 22.99 -18.47
CA GLY A 117 -6.76 23.54 -18.76
C GLY A 117 -5.96 23.98 -17.53
N GLU A 118 -6.44 23.67 -16.30
CA GLU A 118 -5.72 23.98 -15.07
C GLU A 118 -4.50 23.06 -14.89
N VAL A 119 -4.56 21.84 -15.47
CA VAL A 119 -3.51 20.83 -15.49
C VAL A 119 -3.26 20.39 -16.93
N THR A 120 -2.01 20.23 -17.35
CA THR A 120 -1.67 19.74 -18.70
C THR A 120 -1.68 18.21 -18.78
N ALA A 121 -1.62 17.67 -20.01
CA ALA A 121 -1.52 16.22 -20.21
C ALA A 121 -0.22 15.64 -19.62
N GLU A 122 0.89 16.37 -19.72
CA GLU A 122 2.19 15.97 -19.16
C GLU A 122 2.20 16.03 -17.63
N GLU A 123 1.53 17.02 -17.04
CA GLU A 123 1.33 17.09 -15.59
C GLU A 123 0.46 15.93 -15.10
N MET A 124 -0.60 15.58 -15.83
CA MET A 124 -1.41 14.39 -15.52
C MET A 124 -0.60 13.09 -15.69
N ALA A 125 0.25 13.01 -16.73
CA ALA A 125 1.16 11.89 -16.94
C ALA A 125 2.12 11.71 -15.76
N SER A 126 2.53 12.81 -15.09
CA SER A 126 3.40 12.72 -13.91
C SER A 126 2.72 12.02 -12.73
N VAL A 127 1.41 12.21 -12.53
CA VAL A 127 0.62 11.45 -11.54
C VAL A 127 0.54 9.99 -11.93
N ILE A 128 0.21 9.70 -13.18
CA ILE A 128 0.12 8.33 -13.67
C ILE A 128 1.45 7.60 -13.49
N ALA A 129 2.57 8.27 -13.80
CA ALA A 129 3.92 7.73 -13.61
C ALA A 129 4.26 7.48 -12.12
N HIS A 130 3.82 8.37 -11.23
CA HIS A 130 3.98 8.22 -9.79
C HIS A 130 3.20 7.01 -9.26
N GLU A 131 1.94 6.87 -9.65
CA GLU A 131 1.12 5.70 -9.30
C GLU A 131 1.70 4.39 -9.84
N LEU A 132 2.25 4.42 -11.07
CA LEU A 132 3.00 3.29 -11.61
C LEU A 132 4.24 2.96 -10.79
N GLY A 133 4.91 3.96 -10.22
CA GLY A 133 6.02 3.79 -9.29
C GLY A 133 5.59 2.96 -8.06
N HIS A 134 4.45 3.29 -7.47
CA HIS A 134 3.91 2.51 -6.35
C HIS A 134 3.59 1.06 -6.72
N VAL A 135 3.13 0.80 -7.94
CA VAL A 135 2.90 -0.56 -8.45
C VAL A 135 4.23 -1.28 -8.68
N ALA A 136 5.12 -0.68 -9.46
CA ALA A 136 6.39 -1.28 -9.90
C ALA A 136 7.32 -1.62 -8.72
N LEU A 137 7.36 -0.76 -7.70
CA LEU A 137 8.17 -0.92 -6.50
C LEU A 137 7.48 -1.76 -5.41
N GLY A 138 6.22 -2.17 -5.65
CA GLY A 138 5.47 -3.03 -4.75
C GLY A 138 5.07 -2.38 -3.43
N HIS A 139 4.97 -1.04 -3.38
CA HIS A 139 4.64 -0.28 -2.17
C HIS A 139 3.29 -0.70 -1.58
N SER A 140 2.25 -0.87 -2.40
CA SER A 140 0.92 -1.31 -1.94
C SER A 140 0.98 -2.70 -1.29
N ARG A 141 1.75 -3.63 -1.86
CA ARG A 141 1.94 -4.97 -1.31
C ARG A 141 2.76 -4.94 -0.01
N ARG A 142 3.83 -4.14 0.01
CA ARG A 142 4.68 -3.93 1.18
C ARG A 142 3.86 -3.35 2.33
N ARG A 143 3.09 -2.27 2.10
CA ARG A 143 2.22 -1.63 3.11
C ARG A 143 1.22 -2.62 3.72
N MET A 144 0.68 -3.55 2.94
CA MET A 144 -0.27 -4.55 3.43
C MET A 144 0.40 -5.60 4.34
N ILE A 145 1.59 -6.06 3.97
CA ILE A 145 2.42 -6.98 4.78
C ILE A 145 2.89 -6.25 6.04
N ASP A 146 3.39 -5.03 5.89
CA ASP A 146 3.89 -4.20 6.98
C ASP A 146 2.79 -3.85 7.98
N PHE A 147 1.56 -3.60 7.54
CA PHE A 147 0.43 -3.33 8.43
C PHE A 147 0.15 -4.50 9.40
N SER A 148 0.17 -5.74 8.88
CA SER A 148 0.00 -6.93 9.71
C SER A 148 1.18 -7.13 10.66
N GLY A 149 2.41 -6.96 10.17
CA GLY A 149 3.63 -7.01 10.97
C GLY A 149 3.69 -5.89 12.01
N GLN A 150 3.32 -4.67 11.64
CA GLN A 150 3.26 -3.52 12.54
C GLN A 150 2.25 -3.73 13.68
N ASN A 151 1.08 -4.32 13.41
CA ASN A 151 0.11 -4.63 14.46
C ASN A 151 0.65 -5.68 15.44
N ALA A 152 1.31 -6.72 14.95
CA ALA A 152 1.96 -7.72 15.80
C ALA A 152 3.10 -7.08 16.63
N MET A 153 3.94 -6.27 15.98
CA MET A 153 5.03 -5.53 16.65
C MET A 153 4.50 -4.54 17.71
N ARG A 154 3.42 -3.81 17.37
CA ARG A 154 2.74 -2.90 18.31
C ARG A 154 2.27 -3.63 19.56
N THR A 155 1.62 -4.79 19.39
CA THR A 155 1.13 -5.58 20.50
C THR A 155 2.28 -6.12 21.35
N ALA A 156 3.33 -6.66 20.73
CA ALA A 156 4.52 -7.14 21.43
C ALA A 156 5.23 -6.01 22.20
N LEU A 157 5.43 -4.86 21.55
CA LEU A 157 6.05 -3.69 22.15
C LEU A 157 5.21 -3.15 23.32
N ALA A 158 3.88 -3.11 23.15
CA ALA A 158 2.98 -2.69 24.23
C ALA A 158 3.02 -3.63 25.43
N MET A 159 3.10 -4.95 25.20
CA MET A 159 3.25 -5.93 26.30
C MET A 159 4.55 -5.70 27.09
N VAL A 160 5.66 -5.48 26.37
CA VAL A 160 6.96 -5.20 27.00
C VAL A 160 6.92 -3.87 27.75
N LEU A 161 6.45 -2.79 27.12
CA LEU A 161 6.40 -1.46 27.72
C LEU A 161 5.45 -1.40 28.92
N ASN A 162 4.30 -2.10 28.89
CA ASN A 162 3.38 -2.13 30.02
C ASN A 162 3.98 -2.80 31.26
N ARG A 163 5.00 -3.66 31.11
CA ARG A 163 5.72 -4.22 32.26
C ARG A 163 6.55 -3.17 33.00
N PHE A 164 7.10 -2.18 32.28
CA PHE A 164 7.97 -1.12 32.82
C PHE A 164 7.20 0.18 33.06
N LEU A 165 6.15 0.43 32.29
CA LEU A 165 5.31 1.64 32.29
C LEU A 165 3.82 1.25 32.32
N PRO A 166 3.30 0.74 33.46
CA PRO A 166 1.91 0.33 33.57
C PRO A 166 0.94 1.45 33.19
N GLY A 167 -0.03 1.16 32.33
CA GLY A 167 -1.05 2.10 31.86
C GLY A 167 -0.61 3.08 30.76
N VAL A 168 0.70 3.26 30.52
CA VAL A 168 1.24 4.18 29.50
C VAL A 168 1.90 3.44 28.34
N GLY A 169 2.31 2.18 28.54
CA GLY A 169 3.06 1.40 27.58
C GLY A 169 2.38 1.26 26.21
N MET A 170 1.05 1.13 26.16
CA MET A 170 0.27 1.09 24.92
C MET A 170 0.32 2.43 24.17
N ILE A 171 0.26 3.56 24.90
CA ILE A 171 0.31 4.91 24.30
C ILE A 171 1.67 5.12 23.65
N VAL A 172 2.75 4.78 24.35
CA VAL A 172 4.14 4.91 23.85
C VAL A 172 4.35 3.98 22.65
N ALA A 173 3.89 2.72 22.72
CA ALA A 173 3.97 1.77 21.61
C ALA A 173 3.25 2.31 20.37
N ASN A 174 2.03 2.84 20.52
CA ASN A 174 1.27 3.44 19.44
C ASN A 174 1.99 4.64 18.81
N ALA A 175 2.53 5.54 19.63
CA ALA A 175 3.27 6.71 19.16
C ALA A 175 4.51 6.31 18.34
N LEU A 176 5.33 5.40 18.86
CA LEU A 176 6.52 4.90 18.18
C LEU A 176 6.18 4.22 16.85
N MET A 177 5.17 3.35 16.84
CA MET A 177 4.74 2.65 15.61
C MET A 177 4.15 3.62 14.59
N THR A 178 3.41 4.64 15.01
CA THR A 178 2.88 5.69 14.13
C THR A 178 4.01 6.51 13.48
N LEU A 179 5.02 6.89 14.26
CA LEU A 179 6.20 7.61 13.75
C LEU A 179 6.99 6.77 12.74
N LEU A 180 7.17 5.47 13.03
CA LEU A 180 7.85 4.54 12.13
C LEU A 180 7.07 4.38 10.82
N ALA A 181 5.76 4.14 10.89
CA ALA A 181 4.90 4.01 9.72
C ALA A 181 4.91 5.28 8.85
N ALA A 182 4.86 6.46 9.47
CA ALA A 182 4.96 7.74 8.76
C ALA A 182 6.32 7.94 8.08
N ARG A 183 7.41 7.44 8.67
CA ARG A 183 8.74 7.51 8.08
C ARG A 183 8.88 6.59 6.87
N LEU A 184 8.38 5.36 6.95
CA LEU A 184 8.38 4.40 5.85
C LEU A 184 7.51 4.91 4.68
N SER A 185 6.31 5.43 4.98
CA SER A 185 5.44 6.01 3.97
C SER A 185 6.10 7.17 3.22
N ARG A 186 6.87 8.03 3.90
CA ARG A 186 7.65 9.09 3.23
C ARG A 186 8.73 8.53 2.30
N GLY A 187 9.41 7.46 2.69
CA GLY A 187 10.39 6.77 1.84
C GLY A 187 9.75 6.28 0.54
N ASP A 188 8.60 5.62 0.63
CA ASP A 188 7.84 5.15 -0.53
C ASP A 188 7.47 6.28 -1.49
N GLU A 189 7.13 7.48 -0.98
CA GLU A 189 6.81 8.64 -1.82
C GLU A 189 8.03 9.13 -2.62
N TYR A 190 9.21 9.23 -1.98
CA TYR A 190 10.44 9.61 -2.68
C TYR A 190 10.87 8.58 -3.72
N GLU A 191 10.69 7.28 -3.44
CA GLU A 191 10.96 6.21 -4.40
C GLU A 191 10.00 6.29 -5.59
N ALA A 192 8.70 6.51 -5.36
CA ALA A 192 7.71 6.67 -6.43
C ALA A 192 7.96 7.92 -7.27
N ASP A 193 8.37 9.04 -6.65
CA ASP A 193 8.76 10.26 -7.36
C ASP A 193 9.99 10.06 -8.25
N ALA A 194 11.02 9.41 -7.72
CA ALA A 194 12.22 9.12 -8.50
C ALA A 194 11.92 8.17 -9.67
N TYR A 195 11.04 7.18 -9.47
CA TYR A 195 10.56 6.31 -10.54
C TYR A 195 9.82 7.12 -11.61
N ALA A 196 8.87 7.98 -11.19
CA ALA A 196 8.12 8.84 -12.11
C ALA A 196 9.06 9.76 -12.92
N ALA A 197 10.00 10.41 -12.25
CA ALA A 197 10.98 11.27 -12.90
C ALA A 197 11.81 10.52 -13.95
N ALA A 198 12.28 9.31 -13.62
CA ALA A 198 13.02 8.47 -14.55
C ALA A 198 12.18 8.04 -15.74
N LEU A 199 10.92 7.61 -15.50
CA LEU A 199 10.00 7.20 -16.56
C LEU A 199 9.64 8.36 -17.48
N LEU A 200 9.31 9.54 -16.94
CA LEU A 200 8.99 10.74 -17.71
C LEU A 200 10.17 11.19 -18.57
N THR A 201 11.39 11.15 -18.02
CA THR A 201 12.61 11.48 -18.76
C THR A 201 12.84 10.49 -19.90
N LYS A 202 12.71 9.18 -19.64
CA LYS A 202 12.86 8.13 -20.66
C LYS A 202 11.79 8.22 -21.75
N ALA A 203 10.59 8.68 -21.41
CA ALA A 203 9.48 8.89 -22.34
C ALA A 203 9.59 10.23 -23.13
N GLY A 204 10.67 11.00 -22.93
CA GLY A 204 10.88 12.30 -23.59
C GLY A 204 9.93 13.41 -23.11
N ILE A 205 9.35 13.26 -21.91
CA ILE A 205 8.47 14.26 -21.28
C ILE A 205 9.30 15.18 -20.37
N GLY A 206 10.28 14.63 -19.66
CA GLY A 206 11.10 15.36 -18.68
C GLY A 206 10.38 15.50 -17.32
N ILE A 207 11.12 16.03 -16.33
CA ILE A 207 10.62 16.16 -14.94
C ILE A 207 9.94 17.50 -14.65
N GLY A 208 10.01 18.47 -15.58
CA GLY A 208 9.37 19.79 -15.45
C GLY A 208 7.88 19.70 -15.09
N PRO A 209 7.06 18.91 -15.81
CA PRO A 209 5.65 18.74 -15.51
C PRO A 209 5.37 18.21 -14.11
N GLN A 210 6.20 17.30 -13.57
CA GLN A 210 6.05 16.78 -12.20
C GLN A 210 6.28 17.88 -11.16
N LYS A 211 7.32 18.70 -11.31
CA LYS A 211 7.60 19.85 -10.44
C LYS A 211 6.51 20.92 -10.54
N SER A 212 6.04 21.21 -11.76
CA SER A 212 4.96 22.17 -12.01
C SER A 212 3.66 21.73 -11.30
N LEU A 213 3.28 20.46 -11.44
CA LEU A 213 2.10 19.94 -10.79
C LEU A 213 2.19 20.03 -9.26
N PHE A 214 3.32 19.69 -8.66
CA PHE A 214 3.49 19.81 -7.20
C PHE A 214 3.32 21.26 -6.74
N SER A 215 3.85 22.23 -7.48
CA SER A 215 3.68 23.66 -7.18
C SER A 215 2.21 24.11 -7.29
N LYS A 216 1.48 23.63 -8.31
CA LYS A 216 0.05 23.90 -8.49
C LYS A 216 -0.78 23.30 -7.35
N LEU A 217 -0.51 22.05 -6.97
CA LEU A 217 -1.20 21.39 -5.86
C LEU A 217 -0.94 22.12 -4.54
N GLU A 218 0.29 22.57 -4.29
CA GLU A 218 0.62 23.37 -3.11
C GLU A 218 -0.14 24.72 -3.09
N ALA A 219 -0.24 25.40 -4.22
CA ALA A 219 -1.02 26.63 -4.34
C ALA A 219 -2.51 26.43 -4.02
N LEU A 220 -3.10 25.31 -4.47
CA LEU A 220 -4.48 24.95 -4.16
C LEU A 220 -4.71 24.73 -2.65
N THR A 221 -3.70 24.24 -1.93
CA THR A 221 -3.77 24.04 -0.48
C THR A 221 -3.79 25.36 0.29
N LYS A 222 -3.03 26.35 -0.20
CA LYS A 222 -2.93 27.68 0.42
C LYS A 222 -4.18 28.53 0.21
N THR A 223 -4.89 28.32 -0.92
CA THR A 223 -6.07 29.09 -1.29
C THR A 223 -7.37 28.58 -0.67
N ASN A 224 -7.46 27.27 -0.39
CA ASN A 224 -8.65 26.62 0.18
C ASN A 224 -8.43 26.29 1.65
N MET A 225 -8.61 27.26 2.55
CA MET A 225 -8.48 27.07 4.02
C MET A 225 -9.45 26.02 4.64
N GLY A 226 -10.23 25.28 3.86
CA GLY A 226 -11.21 24.30 4.37
C GLY A 226 -11.17 22.89 3.76
N ALA A 227 -10.50 22.67 2.64
CA ALA A 227 -10.47 21.35 1.99
C ALA A 227 -9.08 21.07 1.40
N MET A 228 -8.25 20.40 2.16
CA MET A 228 -6.98 19.86 1.62
C MET A 228 -7.31 18.88 0.48
N PRO A 229 -6.72 19.04 -0.74
CA PRO A 229 -6.92 18.07 -1.82
C PRO A 229 -6.65 16.64 -1.31
N ALA A 230 -7.48 15.68 -1.71
CA ALA A 230 -7.38 14.29 -1.27
C ALA A 230 -6.00 13.68 -1.58
N TRP A 231 -5.34 14.17 -2.65
CA TRP A 231 -3.96 13.85 -2.98
C TRP A 231 -2.98 14.02 -1.80
N PHE A 232 -3.08 15.15 -1.06
CA PHE A 232 -2.17 15.39 0.07
C PHE A 232 -2.45 14.55 1.30
N LEU A 233 -3.66 13.98 1.41
CA LEU A 233 -3.97 13.04 2.50
C LEU A 233 -3.27 11.70 2.26
N SER A 234 -3.11 11.31 0.99
CA SER A 234 -2.41 10.08 0.59
C SER A 234 -0.91 10.30 0.34
N HIS A 235 -0.50 11.51 -0.12
CA HIS A 235 0.87 11.85 -0.54
C HIS A 235 1.35 13.16 0.10
N PRO A 236 1.73 13.16 1.39
CA PRO A 236 2.10 14.39 2.10
C PRO A 236 3.45 14.97 1.66
N LYS A 237 3.61 16.30 1.84
CA LYS A 237 4.83 17.11 1.69
C LYS A 237 5.38 17.27 0.27
N THR A 238 4.91 18.32 -0.42
CA THR A 238 5.36 18.69 -1.77
C THR A 238 6.71 19.41 -1.83
N THR A 239 7.01 20.32 -0.89
CA THR A 239 8.23 21.16 -0.93
C THR A 239 9.51 20.33 -0.87
N ASP A 240 9.59 19.39 0.06
CA ASP A 240 10.75 18.50 0.20
C ASP A 240 10.90 17.56 -1.01
N ARG A 241 9.78 17.18 -1.63
CA ARG A 241 9.74 16.31 -2.83
C ARG A 241 10.26 17.05 -4.06
N ILE A 242 9.91 18.33 -4.24
CA ILE A 242 10.45 19.17 -5.33
C ILE A 242 11.97 19.28 -5.18
N ALA A 243 12.48 19.60 -4.00
CA ALA A 243 13.92 19.69 -3.75
C ALA A 243 14.66 18.37 -4.02
N ALA A 244 14.05 17.23 -3.69
CA ALA A 244 14.61 15.92 -3.98
C ALA A 244 14.66 15.62 -5.49
N LEU A 245 13.64 16.03 -6.26
CA LEU A 245 13.63 15.91 -7.72
C LEU A 245 14.70 16.78 -8.38
N GLU A 246 14.91 18.00 -7.91
CA GLU A 246 15.96 18.90 -8.39
C GLU A 246 17.36 18.34 -8.11
N ALA A 247 17.57 17.77 -6.94
CA ALA A 247 18.82 17.10 -6.60
C ALA A 247 19.05 15.84 -7.47
N LEU A 248 17.99 15.14 -7.84
CA LEU A 248 18.04 13.97 -8.73
C LEU A 248 18.40 14.40 -10.17
N GLU A 249 17.77 15.44 -10.69
CA GLU A 249 18.03 16.03 -12.01
C GLU A 249 19.49 16.47 -12.12
N THR A 250 19.98 17.19 -11.13
CA THR A 250 21.38 17.66 -11.07
C THR A 250 22.36 16.48 -11.11
N ARG A 251 22.07 15.40 -10.39
CA ARG A 251 22.90 14.18 -10.42
C ARG A 251 22.94 13.53 -11.81
N TRP A 252 21.80 13.49 -12.51
CA TRP A 252 21.74 12.90 -13.85
C TRP A 252 22.50 13.73 -14.87
N LEU A 253 22.37 15.08 -14.82
CA LEU A 253 23.12 15.98 -15.68
C LEU A 253 24.63 15.85 -15.48
N ASN A 254 25.09 15.69 -14.24
CA ASN A 254 26.50 15.53 -13.92
C ASN A 254 27.03 14.12 -14.23
N ALA A 255 26.16 13.11 -14.36
CA ALA A 255 26.55 11.74 -14.70
C ALA A 255 26.71 11.49 -16.21
N VAL A 256 26.22 12.41 -17.07
CA VAL A 256 26.45 12.36 -18.52
C VAL A 256 27.82 12.99 -18.81
N PRO A 257 28.83 12.23 -19.31
CA PRO A 257 30.10 12.82 -19.67
C PRO A 257 29.87 13.88 -20.76
N PRO A 258 30.63 14.98 -20.74
CA PRO A 258 30.57 15.99 -21.81
C PRO A 258 30.89 15.31 -23.15
N SER A 259 29.98 15.47 -24.12
CA SER A 259 30.08 14.97 -25.49
C SER A 259 31.25 15.58 -26.25
#